data_bd04a68d1110ecb09b6f53192035aaae
#
_entry.id   bd04a68d1110ecb09b6f53192035aaae
#
_cell.length_a   1.000
_cell.length_b   1.000
_cell.length_c   1.000
_cell.angle_alpha   90.00
_cell.angle_beta   90.00
_cell.angle_gamma   90.00
#
_symmetry.space_group_name_H-M   'P 1'
#
loop_
_entity.id
_entity.type
_entity.pdbx_description
1 polymer ?
#
loop_
_entity_poly.entity_id
_entity_poly.type
_entity_poly.pdbx_seq_one_letter_code
_entity_poly.pdbx_strand_id
1 'polypeptide(L)'
;GGEAQKIAIARALYKDAPFIILDEPTSFLDIRHKLELLAILRRMAKEKGITVIMSLHEIDLAQKISDKIICVKGDAISHFGAPETIFREDIIRELYEIDNGSFDPCFGSIELPRPEGTPRVFVLAGGGTGIPVFRKLQKENVPFAAGVLYTNDIDYQLARILAMETVTEAPFQEISDEAFARACELMKSCERVIDTGVPVGMCNCRIEELRAEAKRLGKLAE
;
A
#
# COMPACT_ATOMS: atom_id res chain seq x y z
N GLY A 1 -24.98 -18.86 -7.93
CA GLY A 1 -24.43 -17.55 -8.16
C GLY A 1 -23.46 -17.46 -9.33
N GLY A 2 -22.22 -17.88 -9.20
CA GLY A 2 -21.15 -17.61 -10.17
C GLY A 2 -21.34 -18.22 -11.58
N GLU A 3 -21.98 -19.38 -11.70
CA GLU A 3 -22.24 -19.99 -13.02
C GLU A 3 -23.27 -19.20 -13.83
N ALA A 4 -24.35 -18.74 -13.20
CA ALA A 4 -25.36 -17.92 -13.87
C ALA A 4 -24.75 -16.60 -14.38
N GLN A 5 -23.85 -16.00 -13.62
CA GLN A 5 -23.14 -14.80 -14.00
C GLN A 5 -22.20 -15.04 -15.19
N LYS A 6 -21.42 -16.13 -15.18
CA LYS A 6 -20.58 -16.54 -16.32
C LYS A 6 -21.40 -16.75 -17.59
N ILE A 7 -22.58 -17.39 -17.48
CA ILE A 7 -23.51 -17.60 -18.61
C ILE A 7 -24.04 -16.26 -19.12
N ALA A 8 -24.44 -15.33 -18.24
CA ALA A 8 -24.95 -14.02 -18.64
C ALA A 8 -23.88 -13.22 -19.39
N ILE A 9 -22.63 -13.21 -18.89
CA ILE A 9 -21.50 -12.58 -19.54
C ILE A 9 -21.20 -13.22 -20.90
N ALA A 10 -21.16 -14.56 -20.97
CA ALA A 10 -20.95 -15.27 -22.24
C ALA A 10 -22.04 -14.93 -23.29
N ARG A 11 -23.29 -14.79 -22.87
CA ARG A 11 -24.41 -14.38 -23.75
C ARG A 11 -24.26 -12.94 -24.23
N ALA A 12 -23.80 -12.02 -23.34
CA ALA A 12 -23.55 -10.64 -23.72
C ALA A 12 -22.40 -10.54 -24.75
N LEU A 13 -21.34 -11.32 -24.54
CA LEU A 13 -20.19 -11.40 -25.42
C LEU A 13 -20.48 -12.00 -26.80
N TYR A 14 -21.49 -12.90 -26.89
CA TYR A 14 -21.88 -13.55 -28.13
C TYR A 14 -22.66 -12.60 -29.07
N LYS A 15 -23.26 -11.54 -28.55
CA LYS A 15 -24.12 -10.61 -29.31
C LYS A 15 -23.37 -9.60 -30.17
N ASP A 16 -22.03 -9.63 -30.24
CA ASP A 16 -21.21 -8.67 -30.99
C ASP A 16 -21.57 -7.19 -30.73
N ALA A 17 -22.00 -6.88 -29.50
CA ALA A 17 -22.35 -5.53 -29.09
C ALA A 17 -21.08 -4.66 -29.01
N PRO A 18 -21.13 -3.38 -29.46
CA PRO A 18 -19.98 -2.50 -29.43
C PRO A 18 -19.56 -2.10 -27.99
N PHE A 19 -20.47 -2.27 -27.04
CA PHE A 19 -20.20 -2.05 -25.61
C PHE A 19 -20.96 -3.07 -24.75
N ILE A 20 -20.40 -3.35 -23.57
CA ILE A 20 -20.96 -4.25 -22.56
C ILE A 20 -20.94 -3.50 -21.23
N ILE A 21 -22.06 -3.52 -20.53
CA ILE A 21 -22.18 -2.97 -19.16
C ILE A 21 -22.35 -4.14 -18.21
N LEU A 22 -21.52 -4.21 -17.18
CA LEU A 22 -21.52 -5.25 -16.17
C LEU A 22 -21.62 -4.62 -14.79
N ASP A 23 -22.59 -5.03 -14.03
CA ASP A 23 -22.74 -4.62 -12.64
C ASP A 23 -22.13 -5.67 -11.73
N GLU A 24 -21.11 -5.26 -10.97
CA GLU A 24 -20.34 -6.09 -10.04
C GLU A 24 -19.96 -7.48 -10.59
N PRO A 25 -19.32 -7.59 -11.75
CA PRO A 25 -19.10 -8.89 -12.40
C PRO A 25 -18.16 -9.81 -11.62
N THR A 26 -17.42 -9.29 -10.63
CA THR A 26 -16.51 -10.04 -9.78
C THR A 26 -17.11 -10.47 -8.45
N SER A 27 -18.28 -9.95 -8.07
CA SER A 27 -18.97 -10.32 -6.84
C SER A 27 -19.27 -11.81 -6.81
N PHE A 28 -19.11 -12.45 -5.65
CA PHE A 28 -19.32 -13.89 -5.43
C PHE A 28 -18.39 -14.84 -6.20
N LEU A 29 -17.35 -14.33 -6.86
CA LEU A 29 -16.30 -15.16 -7.46
C LEU A 29 -15.11 -15.28 -6.50
N ASP A 30 -14.49 -16.47 -6.46
CA ASP A 30 -13.17 -16.61 -5.85
C ASP A 30 -12.10 -15.90 -6.69
N ILE A 31 -10.93 -15.69 -6.11
CA ILE A 31 -9.86 -14.91 -6.73
C ILE A 31 -9.43 -15.47 -8.09
N ARG A 32 -9.40 -16.78 -8.27
CA ARG A 32 -9.05 -17.42 -9.53
C ARG A 32 -10.04 -17.05 -10.63
N HIS A 33 -11.33 -17.20 -10.35
CA HIS A 33 -12.38 -16.91 -11.32
C HIS A 33 -12.52 -15.41 -11.60
N LYS A 34 -12.25 -14.53 -10.61
CA LYS A 34 -12.14 -13.08 -10.82
C LYS A 34 -11.07 -12.75 -11.85
N LEU A 35 -9.87 -13.28 -11.65
CA LEU A 35 -8.75 -13.03 -12.56
C LEU A 35 -9.00 -13.59 -13.97
N GLU A 36 -9.57 -14.79 -14.08
CA GLU A 36 -9.95 -15.39 -15.37
C GLU A 36 -10.97 -14.51 -16.12
N LEU A 37 -12.02 -14.07 -15.42
CA LEU A 37 -13.05 -13.20 -16.00
C LEU A 37 -12.46 -11.87 -16.49
N LEU A 38 -11.69 -11.19 -15.64
CA LEU A 38 -11.08 -9.91 -15.99
C LEU A 38 -10.10 -10.04 -17.16
N ALA A 39 -9.33 -11.12 -17.23
CA ALA A 39 -8.45 -11.41 -18.36
C ALA A 39 -9.24 -11.62 -19.68
N ILE A 40 -10.38 -12.31 -19.64
CA ILE A 40 -11.25 -12.49 -20.79
C ILE A 40 -11.81 -11.15 -21.26
N LEU A 41 -12.38 -10.33 -20.35
CA LEU A 41 -12.93 -9.02 -20.67
C LEU A 41 -11.89 -8.09 -21.28
N ARG A 42 -10.69 -8.05 -20.70
CA ARG A 42 -9.57 -7.24 -21.21
C ARG A 42 -9.12 -7.68 -22.62
N ARG A 43 -9.02 -9.00 -22.85
CA ARG A 43 -8.69 -9.55 -24.14
C ARG A 43 -9.72 -9.16 -25.20
N MET A 44 -11.00 -9.30 -24.87
CA MET A 44 -12.08 -8.95 -25.80
C MET A 44 -12.13 -7.45 -26.11
N ALA A 45 -11.92 -6.60 -25.10
CA ALA A 45 -11.82 -5.16 -25.33
C ALA A 45 -10.72 -4.83 -26.32
N LYS A 46 -9.55 -5.49 -26.19
CA LYS A 46 -8.40 -5.24 -27.09
C LYS A 46 -8.52 -5.88 -28.47
N GLU A 47 -8.94 -7.14 -28.55
CA GLU A 47 -8.97 -7.88 -29.81
C GLU A 47 -10.20 -7.55 -30.65
N LYS A 48 -11.35 -7.30 -30.04
CA LYS A 48 -12.60 -7.00 -30.74
C LYS A 48 -13.00 -5.52 -30.72
N GLY A 49 -12.24 -4.66 -30.04
CA GLY A 49 -12.57 -3.24 -29.93
C GLY A 49 -13.85 -2.95 -29.14
N ILE A 50 -14.26 -3.86 -28.26
CA ILE A 50 -15.49 -3.71 -27.46
C ILE A 50 -15.17 -2.78 -26.26
N THR A 51 -16.07 -1.84 -26.00
CA THR A 51 -16.01 -1.04 -24.76
C THR A 51 -16.66 -1.82 -23.62
N VAL A 52 -15.90 -2.09 -22.54
CA VAL A 52 -16.41 -2.74 -21.32
C VAL A 52 -16.54 -1.69 -20.23
N ILE A 53 -17.76 -1.51 -19.73
CA ILE A 53 -18.05 -0.65 -18.57
C ILE A 53 -18.48 -1.58 -17.45
N MET A 54 -17.81 -1.50 -16.29
CA MET A 54 -18.14 -2.36 -15.16
C MET A 54 -18.00 -1.64 -13.83
N SER A 55 -18.87 -1.96 -12.88
CA SER A 55 -18.69 -1.56 -11.49
C SER A 55 -17.76 -2.55 -10.78
N LEU A 56 -16.84 -2.05 -9.97
CA LEU A 56 -15.93 -2.85 -9.17
C LEU A 56 -15.82 -2.25 -7.77
N HIS A 57 -15.83 -3.11 -6.75
CA HIS A 57 -15.57 -2.72 -5.37
C HIS A 57 -14.10 -2.84 -4.98
N GLU A 58 -13.36 -3.72 -5.68
CA GLU A 58 -11.95 -3.94 -5.42
C GLU A 58 -11.10 -2.88 -6.10
N ILE A 59 -10.63 -1.91 -5.30
CA ILE A 59 -9.83 -0.77 -5.76
C ILE A 59 -8.57 -1.23 -6.52
N ASP A 60 -7.88 -2.24 -5.97
CA ASP A 60 -6.65 -2.78 -6.54
C ASP A 60 -6.88 -3.46 -7.91
N LEU A 61 -8.02 -4.14 -8.08
CA LEU A 61 -8.40 -4.72 -9.37
C LEU A 61 -8.80 -3.63 -10.37
N ALA A 62 -9.57 -2.63 -9.93
CA ALA A 62 -9.97 -1.51 -10.77
C ALA A 62 -8.74 -0.76 -11.30
N GLN A 63 -7.75 -0.51 -10.46
CA GLN A 63 -6.49 0.13 -10.85
C GLN A 63 -5.71 -0.65 -11.91
N LYS A 64 -5.69 -2.00 -11.79
CA LYS A 64 -4.87 -2.86 -12.66
C LYS A 64 -5.52 -3.19 -14.00
N ILE A 65 -6.87 -3.19 -14.07
CA ILE A 65 -7.59 -3.67 -15.25
C ILE A 65 -8.09 -2.55 -16.17
N SER A 66 -8.37 -1.37 -15.63
CA SER A 66 -9.11 -0.32 -16.33
C SER A 66 -8.20 0.61 -17.14
N ASP A 67 -8.66 1.06 -18.30
CA ASP A 67 -8.03 2.11 -19.07
C ASP A 67 -8.52 3.50 -18.61
N LYS A 68 -9.75 3.56 -18.07
CA LYS A 68 -10.38 4.75 -17.49
C LYS A 68 -11.20 4.38 -16.26
N ILE A 69 -11.23 5.28 -15.30
CA ILE A 69 -12.00 5.17 -14.07
C ILE A 69 -13.08 6.26 -14.05
N ILE A 70 -14.27 5.87 -13.66
CA ILE A 70 -15.38 6.76 -13.35
C ILE A 70 -15.67 6.62 -11.87
N CYS A 71 -15.46 7.69 -11.10
CA CYS A 71 -15.83 7.72 -9.69
C CYS A 71 -17.23 8.29 -9.54
N VAL A 72 -18.11 7.54 -8.90
CA VAL A 72 -19.48 7.96 -8.61
C VAL A 72 -19.61 8.20 -7.12
N LYS A 73 -20.13 9.36 -6.76
CA LYS A 73 -20.45 9.72 -5.37
C LYS A 73 -21.90 10.21 -5.32
N GLY A 74 -22.74 9.46 -4.62
CA GLY A 74 -24.19 9.71 -4.66
C GLY A 74 -24.73 9.48 -6.07
N ASP A 75 -25.36 10.50 -6.63
CA ASP A 75 -25.97 10.51 -7.97
C ASP A 75 -25.14 11.24 -9.04
N ALA A 76 -23.89 11.59 -8.72
CA ALA A 76 -23.02 12.37 -9.58
C ALA A 76 -21.67 11.67 -9.87
N ILE A 77 -21.12 11.96 -11.05
CA ILE A 77 -19.74 11.61 -11.36
C ILE A 77 -18.84 12.66 -10.70
N SER A 78 -18.04 12.23 -9.72
CA SER A 78 -17.10 13.11 -9.02
C SER A 78 -15.78 13.25 -9.76
N HIS A 79 -15.25 12.14 -10.28
CA HIS A 79 -13.97 12.12 -11.01
C HIS A 79 -14.05 11.18 -12.21
N PHE A 80 -13.29 11.52 -13.25
CA PHE A 80 -13.12 10.71 -14.44
C PHE A 80 -11.69 10.87 -14.99
N GLY A 81 -11.00 9.77 -15.22
CA GLY A 81 -9.62 9.84 -15.73
C GLY A 81 -8.93 8.49 -15.87
N ALA A 82 -7.64 8.54 -16.15
CA ALA A 82 -6.78 7.36 -16.14
C ALA A 82 -6.55 6.89 -14.69
N PRO A 83 -6.29 5.58 -14.46
CA PRO A 83 -6.03 5.06 -13.13
C PRO A 83 -4.99 5.86 -12.35
N GLU A 84 -3.88 6.24 -12.99
CA GLU A 84 -2.77 6.97 -12.36
C GLU A 84 -3.16 8.36 -11.84
N THR A 85 -4.23 8.94 -12.41
CA THR A 85 -4.74 10.25 -11.98
C THR A 85 -5.80 10.15 -10.90
N ILE A 86 -6.47 9.00 -10.81
CA ILE A 86 -7.59 8.78 -9.88
C ILE A 86 -7.14 8.10 -8.60
N PHE A 87 -6.25 7.10 -8.67
CA PHE A 87 -5.80 6.35 -7.49
C PHE A 87 -4.71 7.11 -6.71
N ARG A 88 -5.08 8.30 -6.24
CA ARG A 88 -4.29 9.14 -5.35
C ARG A 88 -4.96 9.16 -3.98
N GLU A 89 -4.15 9.36 -2.96
CA GLU A 89 -4.61 9.35 -1.57
C GLU A 89 -5.75 10.36 -1.33
N ASP A 90 -5.60 11.58 -1.85
CA ASP A 90 -6.58 12.67 -1.71
C ASP A 90 -7.94 12.30 -2.33
N ILE A 91 -7.95 11.79 -3.55
CA ILE A 91 -9.18 11.43 -4.28
C ILE A 91 -9.86 10.21 -3.64
N ILE A 92 -9.09 9.17 -3.32
CA ILE A 92 -9.66 7.96 -2.70
C ILE A 92 -10.20 8.26 -1.31
N ARG A 93 -9.50 9.09 -0.53
CA ARG A 93 -9.97 9.53 0.78
C ARG A 93 -11.30 10.29 0.69
N GLU A 94 -11.42 11.20 -0.28
CA GLU A 94 -12.68 11.94 -0.52
C GLU A 94 -13.81 11.02 -0.99
N LEU A 95 -13.51 10.11 -1.94
CA LEU A 95 -14.51 9.21 -2.53
C LEU A 95 -15.14 8.27 -1.49
N TYR A 96 -14.29 7.68 -0.64
CA TYR A 96 -14.72 6.70 0.37
C TYR A 96 -14.98 7.31 1.75
N GLU A 97 -14.86 8.64 1.90
CA GLU A 97 -15.04 9.34 3.18
C GLU A 97 -14.21 8.72 4.31
N ILE A 98 -12.92 8.44 3.98
CA ILE A 98 -12.02 7.78 4.92
C ILE A 98 -11.57 8.80 5.98
N ASP A 99 -12.22 8.75 7.14
CA ASP A 99 -11.84 9.56 8.31
C ASP A 99 -10.70 8.91 9.10
N ASN A 100 -10.71 7.58 9.18
CA ASN A 100 -9.74 6.79 9.93
C ASN A 100 -9.04 5.79 9.00
N GLY A 101 -7.73 5.97 8.81
CA GLY A 101 -6.93 5.18 7.88
C GLY A 101 -6.42 6.01 6.72
N SER A 102 -5.75 5.37 5.79
CA SER A 102 -5.20 5.99 4.59
C SER A 102 -5.21 5.02 3.41
N PHE A 103 -5.18 5.56 2.21
CA PHE A 103 -4.95 4.78 1.00
C PHE A 103 -3.47 4.88 0.63
N ASP A 104 -2.82 3.73 0.49
CA ASP A 104 -1.45 3.68 -0.02
C ASP A 104 -1.46 3.43 -1.54
N PRO A 105 -1.10 4.43 -2.36
CA PRO A 105 -1.06 4.27 -3.81
C PRO A 105 0.01 3.28 -4.28
N CYS A 106 1.07 3.09 -3.51
CA CYS A 106 2.17 2.18 -3.85
C CYS A 106 1.73 0.72 -3.75
N PHE A 107 0.99 0.38 -2.68
CA PHE A 107 0.44 -0.96 -2.49
C PHE A 107 -0.97 -1.12 -3.07
N GLY A 108 -1.64 -0.03 -3.43
CA GLY A 108 -3.03 -0.05 -3.89
C GLY A 108 -4.00 -0.55 -2.82
N SER A 109 -3.69 -0.35 -1.56
CA SER A 109 -4.45 -0.87 -0.41
C SER A 109 -4.85 0.22 0.58
N ILE A 110 -5.93 -0.05 1.31
CA ILE A 110 -6.31 0.77 2.45
C ILE A 110 -5.55 0.26 3.68
N GLU A 111 -4.89 1.17 4.37
CA GLU A 111 -4.20 0.91 5.62
C GLU A 111 -5.05 1.41 6.80
N LEU A 112 -5.10 0.58 7.85
CA LEU A 112 -5.77 0.93 9.10
C LEU A 112 -5.03 2.10 9.79
N PRO A 113 -5.70 2.82 10.71
CA PRO A 113 -5.08 3.91 11.43
C PRO A 113 -3.79 3.48 12.11
N ARG A 114 -2.83 4.41 12.16
CA ARG A 114 -1.61 4.20 12.96
C ARG A 114 -1.96 4.18 14.46
N PRO A 115 -1.19 3.44 15.27
CA PRO A 115 -1.32 3.49 16.72
C PRO A 115 -1.09 4.92 17.24
N GLU A 116 -1.83 5.32 18.27
CA GLU A 116 -1.69 6.65 18.86
C GLU A 116 -0.71 6.64 20.05
N GLY A 117 -0.08 7.77 20.32
CA GLY A 117 0.80 7.98 21.48
C GLY A 117 2.27 8.19 21.09
N THR A 118 3.14 8.23 22.11
CA THR A 118 4.59 8.35 21.90
C THR A 118 5.18 7.02 21.45
N PRO A 119 6.20 7.02 20.56
CA PRO A 119 6.84 5.79 20.11
C PRO A 119 7.41 4.98 21.30
N ARG A 120 7.00 3.73 21.41
CA ARG A 120 7.51 2.77 22.41
C ARG A 120 8.58 1.85 21.83
N VAL A 121 8.56 1.68 20.52
CA VAL A 121 9.46 0.80 19.79
C VAL A 121 10.16 1.61 18.71
N PHE A 122 11.48 1.46 18.58
CA PHE A 122 12.21 1.92 17.41
C PHE A 122 12.52 0.74 16.51
N VAL A 123 12.24 0.85 15.22
CA VAL A 123 12.45 -0.23 14.25
C VAL A 123 13.56 0.16 13.30
N LEU A 124 14.68 -0.56 13.35
CA LEU A 124 15.72 -0.51 12.34
C LEU A 124 15.24 -1.35 11.14
N ALA A 125 14.88 -0.68 10.05
CA ALA A 125 14.27 -1.30 8.87
C ALA A 125 14.89 -0.77 7.57
N GLY A 126 14.66 -1.48 6.48
CA GLY A 126 15.07 -1.13 5.12
C GLY A 126 15.06 -2.33 4.19
N GLY A 127 14.92 -2.07 2.89
CA GLY A 127 14.90 -3.11 1.88
C GLY A 127 13.70 -4.08 1.94
N GLY A 128 12.57 -3.62 2.48
CA GLY A 128 11.35 -4.41 2.62
C GLY A 128 11.31 -5.27 3.89
N THR A 129 12.33 -5.24 4.73
CA THR A 129 12.38 -6.07 5.96
C THR A 129 11.48 -5.56 7.07
N GLY A 130 11.10 -4.28 7.02
CA GLY A 130 10.28 -3.61 8.03
C GLY A 130 8.78 -3.90 7.91
N ILE A 131 8.26 -4.12 6.71
CA ILE A 131 6.83 -4.28 6.45
C ILE A 131 6.13 -5.25 7.40
N PRO A 132 6.62 -6.48 7.62
CA PRO A 132 5.98 -7.42 8.54
C PRO A 132 5.94 -6.92 9.99
N VAL A 133 6.99 -6.23 10.42
CA VAL A 133 7.12 -5.70 11.79
C VAL A 133 6.18 -4.50 11.96
N PHE A 134 6.12 -3.58 11.01
CA PHE A 134 5.20 -2.44 11.05
C PHE A 134 3.74 -2.88 11.16
N ARG A 135 3.32 -3.85 10.32
CA ARG A 135 1.96 -4.39 10.37
C ARG A 135 1.67 -5.14 11.68
N LYS A 136 2.66 -5.82 12.25
CA LYS A 136 2.53 -6.46 13.56
C LYS A 136 2.32 -5.43 14.67
N LEU A 137 3.15 -4.39 14.71
CA LEU A 137 3.05 -3.32 15.71
C LEU A 137 1.72 -2.55 15.58
N GLN A 138 1.27 -2.27 14.36
CA GLN A 138 -0.04 -1.68 14.11
C GLN A 138 -1.16 -2.57 14.66
N LYS A 139 -1.15 -3.86 14.34
CA LYS A 139 -2.16 -4.82 14.82
C LYS A 139 -2.19 -4.94 16.35
N GLU A 140 -1.03 -4.81 16.99
CA GLU A 140 -0.88 -4.83 18.45
C GLU A 140 -1.17 -3.46 19.09
N ASN A 141 -1.50 -2.44 18.29
CA ASN A 141 -1.70 -1.05 18.70
C ASN A 141 -0.49 -0.48 19.47
N VAL A 142 0.72 -0.81 19.03
CA VAL A 142 1.97 -0.34 19.61
C VAL A 142 2.54 0.80 18.79
N PRO A 143 2.59 2.04 19.31
CA PRO A 143 3.18 3.17 18.59
C PRO A 143 4.69 2.97 18.43
N PHE A 144 5.20 3.24 17.24
CA PHE A 144 6.60 3.03 16.91
C PHE A 144 7.17 4.16 16.06
N ALA A 145 8.49 4.28 16.09
CA ALA A 145 9.28 5.05 15.15
C ALA A 145 10.13 4.11 14.30
N ALA A 146 10.46 4.49 13.09
CA ALA A 146 11.27 3.70 12.19
C ALA A 146 12.40 4.53 11.55
N GLY A 147 13.50 3.89 11.26
CA GLY A 147 14.64 4.55 10.57
C GLY A 147 15.94 3.71 10.62
N VAL A 148 17.00 4.13 9.93
CA VAL A 148 16.99 5.25 8.97
C VAL A 148 16.54 4.71 7.62
N LEU A 149 15.45 5.26 7.07
CA LEU A 149 14.85 4.79 5.83
C LEU A 149 15.19 5.74 4.67
N TYR A 150 15.59 5.19 3.54
CA TYR A 150 15.69 5.99 2.33
C TYR A 150 14.31 6.32 1.78
N THR A 151 14.12 7.55 1.28
CA THR A 151 12.79 7.98 0.80
C THR A 151 12.28 7.21 -0.43
N ASN A 152 13.14 6.47 -1.12
CA ASN A 152 12.79 5.54 -2.20
C ASN A 152 12.66 4.07 -1.76
N ASP A 153 12.83 3.79 -0.45
CA ASP A 153 12.67 2.44 0.09
C ASP A 153 11.18 2.07 0.20
N ILE A 154 10.86 0.82 -0.06
CA ILE A 154 9.50 0.32 0.09
C ILE A 154 9.04 0.34 1.55
N ASP A 155 9.94 0.12 2.50
CA ASP A 155 9.63 0.24 3.92
C ASP A 155 9.22 1.68 4.29
N TYR A 156 9.82 2.69 3.65
CA TYR A 156 9.44 4.08 3.87
C TYR A 156 7.99 4.35 3.47
N GLN A 157 7.52 3.76 2.35
CA GLN A 157 6.15 3.97 1.89
C GLN A 157 5.12 3.55 2.95
N LEU A 158 5.37 2.46 3.66
CA LEU A 158 4.48 2.00 4.72
C LEU A 158 4.76 2.72 6.05
N ALA A 159 6.02 2.95 6.40
CA ALA A 159 6.40 3.60 7.66
C ALA A 159 5.83 5.03 7.77
N ARG A 160 5.82 5.82 6.69
CA ARG A 160 5.25 7.18 6.70
C ARG A 160 3.75 7.20 7.06
N ILE A 161 3.04 6.09 6.86
CA ILE A 161 1.63 5.94 7.17
C ILE A 161 1.44 5.41 8.59
N LEU A 162 2.20 4.38 8.98
CA LEU A 162 1.97 3.62 10.21
C LEU A 162 2.82 4.05 11.39
N ALA A 163 4.01 4.60 11.16
CA ALA A 163 4.88 5.05 12.23
C ALA A 163 4.46 6.43 12.76
N MET A 164 4.75 6.68 14.03
CA MET A 164 4.57 7.99 14.66
C MET A 164 5.62 8.98 14.15
N GLU A 165 6.82 8.47 13.89
CA GLU A 165 7.94 9.22 13.33
C GLU A 165 8.81 8.32 12.46
N THR A 166 9.31 8.88 11.35
CA THR A 166 10.28 8.22 10.48
C THR A 166 11.54 9.07 10.37
N VAL A 167 12.68 8.47 10.65
CA VAL A 167 13.97 9.07 10.34
C VAL A 167 14.34 8.66 8.93
N THR A 168 14.59 9.65 8.08
CA THR A 168 14.80 9.42 6.65
C THR A 168 16.13 9.97 6.16
N GLU A 169 16.59 9.39 5.06
CA GLU A 169 17.73 9.87 4.30
C GLU A 169 17.40 9.95 2.81
N ALA A 170 18.11 10.80 2.08
CA ALA A 170 17.96 10.90 0.64
C ALA A 170 18.48 9.63 -0.06
N PRO A 171 17.88 9.23 -1.20
CA PRO A 171 18.30 8.03 -1.92
C PRO A 171 19.80 8.04 -2.27
N PHE A 172 20.44 6.90 -2.06
CA PHE A 172 21.85 6.66 -2.42
C PHE A 172 22.88 7.56 -1.69
N GLN A 173 22.47 8.33 -0.70
CA GLN A 173 23.39 9.09 0.16
C GLN A 173 23.85 8.24 1.34
N GLU A 174 24.99 8.61 1.92
CA GLU A 174 25.38 8.08 3.23
C GLU A 174 24.43 8.62 4.30
N ILE A 175 24.18 7.82 5.34
CA ILE A 175 23.37 8.30 6.47
C ILE A 175 24.07 9.49 7.11
N SER A 176 23.41 10.65 7.08
CA SER A 176 23.93 11.91 7.62
C SER A 176 24.08 11.86 9.14
N ASP A 177 24.91 12.74 9.68
CA ASP A 177 25.06 12.88 11.13
C ASP A 177 23.75 13.30 11.81
N GLU A 178 22.94 14.10 11.11
CA GLU A 178 21.63 14.53 11.60
C GLU A 178 20.67 13.35 11.71
N ALA A 179 20.52 12.56 10.65
CA ALA A 179 19.67 11.37 10.65
C ALA A 179 20.14 10.33 11.68
N PHE A 180 21.44 10.12 11.78
CA PHE A 180 22.04 9.23 12.77
C PHE A 180 21.74 9.68 14.20
N ALA A 181 21.99 10.96 14.52
CA ALA A 181 21.73 11.53 15.84
C ALA A 181 20.24 11.42 16.20
N ARG A 182 19.34 11.73 15.25
CA ARG A 182 17.90 11.62 15.47
C ARG A 182 17.47 10.18 15.75
N ALA A 183 17.99 9.20 14.99
CA ALA A 183 17.74 7.79 15.26
C ALA A 183 18.18 7.38 16.68
N CYS A 184 19.38 7.82 17.10
CA CYS A 184 19.88 7.56 18.45
C CYS A 184 19.02 8.19 19.55
N GLU A 185 18.49 9.39 19.35
CA GLU A 185 17.57 10.04 20.29
C GLU A 185 16.27 9.23 20.45
N LEU A 186 15.68 8.82 19.33
CA LEU A 186 14.47 8.00 19.34
C LEU A 186 14.71 6.64 19.99
N MET A 187 15.83 5.97 19.70
CA MET A 187 16.19 4.72 20.39
C MET A 187 16.32 4.89 21.90
N LYS A 188 16.87 6.02 22.36
CA LYS A 188 16.96 6.32 23.81
C LYS A 188 15.58 6.51 24.44
N SER A 189 14.65 7.16 23.74
CA SER A 189 13.30 7.44 24.24
C SER A 189 12.38 6.22 24.22
N CYS A 190 12.58 5.30 23.26
CA CYS A 190 11.80 4.07 23.13
C CYS A 190 12.13 3.03 24.21
N GLU A 191 11.20 2.13 24.52
CA GLU A 191 11.39 1.03 25.46
C GLU A 191 12.32 -0.05 24.90
N ARG A 192 12.22 -0.32 23.59
CA ARG A 192 13.01 -1.35 22.88
C ARG A 192 13.30 -0.97 21.43
N VAL A 193 14.29 -1.64 20.86
CA VAL A 193 14.68 -1.52 19.44
C VAL A 193 14.51 -2.89 18.79
N ILE A 194 13.85 -2.93 17.64
CA ILE A 194 13.74 -4.14 16.81
C ILE A 194 14.63 -3.93 15.59
N ASP A 195 15.60 -4.81 15.40
CA ASP A 195 16.35 -4.90 14.15
C ASP A 195 15.69 -5.93 13.24
N THR A 196 15.24 -5.48 12.08
CA THR A 196 14.57 -6.36 11.11
C THR A 196 15.56 -7.16 10.22
N GLY A 197 16.84 -7.02 10.49
CA GLY A 197 17.89 -7.64 9.67
C GLY A 197 18.18 -6.89 8.38
N VAL A 198 18.16 -5.56 8.44
CA VAL A 198 18.42 -4.70 7.28
C VAL A 198 19.75 -5.10 6.61
N PRO A 199 19.74 -5.37 5.28
CA PRO A 199 20.97 -5.57 4.54
C PRO A 199 21.84 -4.30 4.57
N VAL A 200 23.12 -4.45 4.93
CA VAL A 200 24.05 -3.33 5.02
C VAL A 200 24.94 -3.27 3.78
N GLY A 201 25.02 -2.09 3.19
CA GLY A 201 25.87 -1.76 2.06
C GLY A 201 26.64 -0.47 2.28
N MET A 202 27.25 0.07 1.23
CA MET A 202 28.10 1.26 1.34
C MET A 202 27.36 2.49 1.86
N CYS A 203 26.15 2.78 1.35
CA CYS A 203 25.41 3.98 1.72
C CYS A 203 24.84 3.92 3.14
N ASN A 204 24.45 2.72 3.60
CA ASN A 204 23.83 2.54 4.91
C ASN A 204 24.71 1.83 5.94
N CYS A 205 26.05 1.89 5.78
CA CYS A 205 26.99 1.21 6.67
C CYS A 205 26.81 1.62 8.15
N ARG A 206 26.36 2.83 8.41
CA ARG A 206 26.08 3.34 9.77
C ARG A 206 24.92 2.62 10.48
N ILE A 207 24.16 1.77 9.78
CA ILE A 207 23.19 0.86 10.43
C ILE A 207 23.90 -0.06 11.45
N GLU A 208 25.15 -0.48 11.16
CA GLU A 208 25.93 -1.27 12.14
C GLU A 208 26.24 -0.47 13.41
N GLU A 209 26.50 0.82 13.29
CA GLU A 209 26.71 1.70 14.45
C GLU A 209 25.41 1.85 15.26
N LEU A 210 24.25 1.96 14.57
CA LEU A 210 22.94 1.99 15.26
C LEU A 210 22.64 0.66 15.97
N ARG A 211 23.00 -0.48 15.36
CA ARG A 211 22.92 -1.80 16.02
C ARG A 211 23.78 -1.86 17.28
N ALA A 212 25.00 -1.38 17.17
CA ALA A 212 25.91 -1.32 18.31
C ALA A 212 25.36 -0.42 19.44
N GLU A 213 24.80 0.73 19.08
CA GLU A 213 24.15 1.65 20.03
C GLU A 213 22.94 1.02 20.70
N ALA A 214 22.07 0.32 19.96
CA ALA A 214 20.93 -0.38 20.51
C ALA A 214 21.34 -1.46 21.54
N LYS A 215 22.43 -2.20 21.22
CA LYS A 215 23.03 -3.16 22.18
C LYS A 215 23.59 -2.48 23.41
N ARG A 216 24.32 -1.35 23.24
CA ARG A 216 24.87 -0.56 24.34
C ARG A 216 23.78 -0.05 25.29
N LEU A 217 22.64 0.34 24.74
CA LEU A 217 21.47 0.77 25.51
C LEU A 217 20.73 -0.40 26.17
N GLY A 218 21.07 -1.66 25.88
CA GLY A 218 20.37 -2.83 26.38
C GLY A 218 18.92 -2.94 25.89
N LYS A 219 18.60 -2.35 24.74
CA LYS A 219 17.23 -2.25 24.21
C LYS A 219 16.97 -3.10 22.96
N LEU A 220 18.00 -3.72 22.40
CA LEU A 220 17.85 -4.58 21.24
C LEU A 220 17.00 -5.81 21.63
N ALA A 221 15.82 -5.93 21.01
CA ALA A 221 14.96 -7.10 21.18
C ALA A 221 15.52 -8.28 20.35
N GLU A 222 15.52 -9.47 20.96
CA GLU A 222 15.81 -10.72 20.28
C GLU A 222 14.69 -11.13 19.31
#